data_bac1a020bb108af035b0748f5a621343
#
_entry.id   bac1a020bb108af035b0748f5a621343
#
_cell.length_a   1.000
_cell.length_b   1.000
_cell.length_c   1.000
_cell.angle_alpha   90.00
_cell.angle_beta   90.00
_cell.angle_gamma   90.00
#
_symmetry.space_group_name_H-M   'P 1'
#
loop_
_entity.id
_entity.type
_entity.pdbx_description
1 polymer ?
#
loop_
_entity_poly.entity_id
_entity_poly.type
_entity_poly.pdbx_seq_one_letter_code
_entity_poly.pdbx_strand_id
1 'polypeptide(L)'
;MSEFWYTKATMNKLNPDYIRFEHFSPTHLFVTAIFIAIIAAAMIFYHKLDEKGRQKFLYIMSALLIADELWKHILSAATGQWEWEFVPLHLCSINIFVCVINSFKRDKLTSEILYALCVPGAALALLMPTWPNLPFLNFMSIHSNSVHVLLLMSPRLLLAGGFRPDFRRLPKVLAIVLCECVPVFFLNKVLDTNFFFLNGTAGNPVLKILASIFGKDFYFIGFIPLLAVVWFFMYFPWYLAKKKKAKTSV
;
A
#
# COMPACT_ATOMS: atom_id res chain seq x y z
N MET A 1 15.83 -21.61 15.58
CA MET A 1 15.24 -20.26 15.46
C MET A 1 13.87 -20.47 14.82
N SER A 2 12.79 -19.90 15.36
CA SER A 2 11.47 -20.07 14.75
C SER A 2 11.38 -19.31 13.42
N GLU A 3 10.50 -19.75 12.51
CA GLU A 3 10.29 -19.12 11.19
C GLU A 3 9.96 -17.63 11.29
N PHE A 4 9.37 -17.23 12.41
CA PHE A 4 9.03 -15.84 12.72
C PHE A 4 10.23 -14.88 12.66
N TRP A 5 11.43 -15.30 13.08
CA TRP A 5 12.62 -14.47 13.25
C TRP A 5 13.60 -14.49 12.09
N TYR A 6 13.33 -15.23 11.02
CA TYR A 6 14.23 -15.27 9.87
C TYR A 6 14.22 -13.97 9.07
N THR A 7 15.39 -13.63 8.53
CA THR A 7 15.64 -12.47 7.68
C THR A 7 16.26 -12.89 6.37
N LYS A 8 16.43 -11.94 5.45
CA LYS A 8 17.20 -12.19 4.22
C LYS A 8 18.58 -12.77 4.51
N ALA A 9 19.27 -12.25 5.54
CA ALA A 9 20.62 -12.69 5.92
C ALA A 9 20.67 -14.09 6.53
N THR A 10 19.57 -14.58 7.10
CA THR A 10 19.51 -15.88 7.78
C THR A 10 18.69 -16.93 7.04
N MET A 11 18.19 -16.59 5.84
CA MET A 11 17.35 -17.49 5.04
C MET A 11 18.01 -18.83 4.68
N ASN A 12 19.34 -18.83 4.51
CA ASN A 12 20.11 -20.05 4.25
C ASN A 12 20.10 -21.06 5.40
N LYS A 13 19.66 -20.65 6.60
CA LYS A 13 19.50 -21.50 7.79
C LYS A 13 18.08 -22.03 7.96
N LEU A 14 17.15 -21.65 7.09
CA LEU A 14 15.78 -22.14 7.11
C LEU A 14 15.74 -23.63 6.74
N ASN A 15 14.85 -24.35 7.41
CA ASN A 15 14.48 -25.70 6.98
C ASN A 15 13.97 -25.64 5.53
N PRO A 16 14.47 -26.46 4.60
CA PRO A 16 14.00 -26.48 3.21
C PRO A 16 12.50 -26.73 3.06
N ASP A 17 11.85 -27.34 4.06
CA ASP A 17 10.42 -27.68 4.03
C ASP A 17 9.48 -26.54 4.50
N TYR A 18 10.00 -25.34 4.79
CA TYR A 18 9.12 -24.24 5.21
C TYR A 18 8.18 -23.78 4.08
N ILE A 19 6.98 -23.35 4.46
CA ILE A 19 5.98 -22.85 3.52
C ILE A 19 6.35 -21.44 3.07
N ARG A 20 6.80 -21.31 1.83
CA ARG A 20 7.07 -20.02 1.18
C ARG A 20 5.77 -19.31 0.85
N PHE A 21 5.81 -17.99 0.94
CA PHE A 21 4.69 -17.14 0.52
C PHE A 21 4.87 -16.68 -0.95
N GLU A 22 5.08 -17.66 -1.83
CA GLU A 22 5.31 -17.40 -3.25
C GLU A 22 4.08 -16.81 -3.94
N HIS A 23 4.33 -15.94 -4.93
CA HIS A 23 3.28 -15.32 -5.73
C HIS A 23 2.36 -16.39 -6.36
N PHE A 24 1.05 -16.17 -6.20
CA PHE A 24 0.01 -17.04 -6.75
C PHE A 24 0.05 -18.50 -6.31
N SER A 25 0.84 -18.85 -5.29
CA SER A 25 0.76 -20.18 -4.65
C SER A 25 -0.62 -20.41 -4.01
N PRO A 26 -1.04 -21.66 -3.79
CA PRO A 26 -2.30 -21.95 -3.09
C PRO A 26 -2.42 -21.24 -1.74
N THR A 27 -1.33 -21.19 -0.96
CA THR A 27 -1.25 -20.47 0.32
C THR A 27 -1.49 -18.97 0.13
N HIS A 28 -0.82 -18.35 -0.84
CA HIS A 28 -0.98 -16.93 -1.15
C HIS A 28 -2.42 -16.59 -1.58
N LEU A 29 -3.01 -17.40 -2.47
CA LEU A 29 -4.39 -17.19 -2.94
C LEU A 29 -5.40 -17.36 -1.80
N PHE A 30 -5.22 -18.37 -0.94
CA PHE A 30 -6.07 -18.60 0.22
C PHE A 30 -6.00 -17.44 1.22
N VAL A 31 -4.81 -16.98 1.55
CA VAL A 31 -4.59 -15.83 2.45
C VAL A 31 -5.15 -14.54 1.85
N THR A 32 -4.96 -14.31 0.55
CA THR A 32 -5.54 -13.16 -0.16
C THR A 32 -7.07 -13.19 -0.11
N ALA A 33 -7.68 -14.37 -0.25
CA ALA A 33 -9.14 -14.49 -0.11
C ALA A 33 -9.62 -14.15 1.32
N ILE A 34 -8.87 -14.55 2.35
CA ILE A 34 -9.13 -14.15 3.75
C ILE A 34 -9.05 -12.62 3.89
N PHE A 35 -8.03 -11.98 3.33
CA PHE A 35 -7.89 -10.52 3.38
C PHE A 35 -9.07 -9.81 2.70
N ILE A 36 -9.52 -10.30 1.54
CA ILE A 36 -10.70 -9.77 0.86
C ILE A 36 -11.95 -9.92 1.74
N ALA A 37 -12.11 -11.07 2.39
CA ALA A 37 -13.24 -11.32 3.31
C ALA A 37 -13.20 -10.39 4.53
N ILE A 38 -12.03 -10.15 5.11
CA ILE A 38 -11.85 -9.20 6.23
C ILE A 38 -12.22 -7.78 5.79
N ILE A 39 -11.75 -7.33 4.63
CA ILE A 39 -12.08 -6.00 4.09
C ILE A 39 -13.59 -5.88 3.86
N ALA A 40 -14.21 -6.89 3.26
CA ALA A 40 -15.65 -6.91 3.01
C ALA A 40 -16.47 -6.88 4.32
N ALA A 41 -16.08 -7.68 5.31
CA ALA A 41 -16.72 -7.69 6.63
C ALA A 41 -16.59 -6.32 7.33
N ALA A 42 -15.41 -5.71 7.29
CA ALA A 42 -15.18 -4.38 7.84
C ALA A 42 -16.05 -3.31 7.16
N MET A 43 -16.19 -3.37 5.83
CA MET A 43 -17.08 -2.46 5.08
C MET A 43 -18.55 -2.64 5.48
N ILE A 44 -19.03 -3.89 5.58
CA ILE A 44 -20.40 -4.19 6.01
C ILE A 44 -20.65 -3.67 7.43
N PHE A 45 -19.71 -3.92 8.34
CA PHE A 45 -19.78 -3.42 9.71
C PHE A 45 -19.80 -1.88 9.74
N TYR A 46 -18.90 -1.23 9.02
CA TYR A 46 -18.80 0.23 8.94
C TYR A 46 -20.09 0.88 8.43
N HIS A 47 -20.77 0.25 7.46
CA HIS A 47 -22.06 0.74 6.97
C HIS A 47 -23.16 0.77 8.03
N LYS A 48 -23.13 -0.16 8.99
CA LYS A 48 -24.11 -0.25 10.09
C LYS A 48 -23.87 0.76 11.21
N LEU A 49 -22.68 1.39 11.24
CA LEU A 49 -22.31 2.36 12.26
C LEU A 49 -22.94 3.73 12.00
N ASP A 50 -23.32 4.43 13.06
CA ASP A 50 -23.61 5.84 13.05
C ASP A 50 -22.35 6.69 12.77
N GLU A 51 -22.49 8.00 12.65
CA GLU A 51 -21.37 8.88 12.32
C GLU A 51 -20.26 8.87 13.39
N LYS A 52 -20.63 8.79 14.66
CA LYS A 52 -19.66 8.68 15.78
C LYS A 52 -18.92 7.36 15.73
N GLY A 53 -19.63 6.26 15.50
CA GLY A 53 -19.06 4.93 15.33
C GLY A 53 -18.11 4.86 14.14
N ARG A 54 -18.46 5.44 12.99
CA ARG A 54 -17.60 5.55 11.81
C ARG A 54 -16.32 6.33 12.10
N GLN A 55 -16.43 7.45 12.82
CA GLN A 55 -15.28 8.23 13.24
C GLN A 55 -14.35 7.42 14.14
N LYS A 56 -14.91 6.76 15.16
CA LYS A 56 -14.15 5.88 16.07
C LYS A 56 -13.46 4.76 15.30
N PHE A 57 -14.13 4.16 14.32
CA PHE A 57 -13.56 3.11 13.49
C PHE A 57 -12.32 3.59 12.72
N LEU A 58 -12.38 4.79 12.11
CA LEU A 58 -11.24 5.38 11.40
C LEU A 58 -10.06 5.68 12.34
N TYR A 59 -10.32 6.13 13.57
CA TYR A 59 -9.28 6.32 14.58
C TYR A 59 -8.62 4.99 14.97
N ILE A 60 -9.41 3.93 15.16
CA ILE A 60 -8.88 2.59 15.47
C ILE A 60 -8.00 2.09 14.30
N MET A 61 -8.46 2.25 13.05
CA MET A 61 -7.68 1.88 11.87
C MET A 61 -6.34 2.63 11.80
N SER A 62 -6.36 3.93 12.07
CA SER A 62 -5.15 4.76 12.11
C SER A 62 -4.21 4.35 13.23
N ALA A 63 -4.75 4.04 14.41
CA ALA A 63 -3.95 3.55 15.54
C ALA A 63 -3.30 2.18 15.24
N LEU A 64 -4.03 1.27 14.59
CA LEU A 64 -3.49 -0.02 14.16
C LEU A 64 -2.36 0.13 13.15
N LEU A 65 -2.50 1.05 12.17
CA LEU A 65 -1.44 1.34 11.20
C LEU A 65 -0.17 1.86 11.87
N ILE A 66 -0.30 2.79 12.82
CA ILE A 66 0.84 3.33 13.58
C ILE A 66 1.45 2.25 14.47
N ALA A 67 0.62 1.45 15.14
CA ALA A 67 1.10 0.37 16.01
C ALA A 67 1.88 -0.68 15.21
N ASP A 68 1.40 -1.05 14.01
CA ASP A 68 2.06 -1.99 13.10
C ASP A 68 3.41 -1.44 12.60
N GLU A 69 3.47 -0.16 12.23
CA GLU A 69 4.71 0.50 11.83
C GLU A 69 5.73 0.55 12.98
N LEU A 70 5.29 0.91 14.19
CA LEU A 70 6.13 0.87 15.39
C LEU A 70 6.60 -0.54 15.74
N TRP A 71 5.71 -1.52 15.62
CA TRP A 71 6.02 -2.94 15.83
C TRP A 71 7.16 -3.41 14.92
N LYS A 72 7.14 -3.07 13.63
CA LYS A 72 8.23 -3.34 12.69
C LYS A 72 9.56 -2.76 13.21
N HIS A 73 9.57 -1.50 13.61
CA HIS A 73 10.80 -0.85 14.10
C HIS A 73 11.32 -1.47 15.39
N ILE A 74 10.42 -1.75 16.34
CA ILE A 74 10.79 -2.36 17.61
C ILE A 74 11.40 -3.74 17.40
N LEU A 75 10.73 -4.60 16.61
CA LEU A 75 11.21 -5.96 16.38
C LEU A 75 12.51 -5.99 15.57
N SER A 76 12.62 -5.17 14.53
CA SER A 76 13.85 -5.11 13.73
C SER A 76 15.04 -4.60 14.55
N ALA A 77 14.85 -3.62 15.42
CA ALA A 77 15.89 -3.13 16.33
C ALA A 77 16.25 -4.17 17.41
N ALA A 78 15.25 -4.80 18.03
CA ALA A 78 15.46 -5.82 19.07
C ALA A 78 16.19 -7.06 18.56
N THR A 79 16.05 -7.38 17.26
CA THR A 79 16.71 -8.52 16.62
C THR A 79 18.04 -8.15 15.94
N GLY A 80 18.48 -6.89 16.03
CA GLY A 80 19.70 -6.41 15.38
C GLY A 80 19.60 -6.38 13.84
N GLN A 81 18.39 -6.32 13.29
CA GLN A 81 18.12 -6.42 11.85
C GLN A 81 17.58 -5.11 11.28
N TRP A 82 17.69 -4.03 12.04
CA TRP A 82 17.24 -2.73 11.57
C TRP A 82 18.12 -2.23 10.43
N GLU A 83 17.48 -1.79 9.35
CA GLU A 83 18.12 -1.26 8.15
C GLU A 83 17.50 0.10 7.80
N TRP A 84 18.25 0.96 7.10
CA TRP A 84 17.74 2.25 6.60
C TRP A 84 16.49 2.10 5.72
N GLU A 85 16.34 0.98 5.02
CA GLU A 85 15.17 0.63 4.22
C GLU A 85 13.87 0.57 5.06
N PHE A 86 13.96 0.41 6.39
CA PHE A 86 12.78 0.37 7.27
C PHE A 86 12.26 1.74 7.68
N VAL A 87 13.02 2.81 7.43
CA VAL A 87 12.51 4.19 7.63
C VAL A 87 11.22 4.38 6.82
N PRO A 88 10.18 5.00 7.39
CA PRO A 88 8.84 5.06 6.76
C PRO A 88 8.78 6.06 5.59
N LEU A 89 9.65 5.87 4.60
CA LEU A 89 9.76 6.69 3.39
C LEU A 89 9.28 5.97 2.12
N HIS A 90 8.86 4.70 2.22
CA HIS A 90 8.10 4.08 1.13
C HIS A 90 6.72 4.74 1.00
N LEU A 91 6.17 4.79 -0.22
CA LEU A 91 4.86 5.38 -0.48
C LEU A 91 3.76 4.81 0.42
N CYS A 92 3.79 3.50 0.72
CA CYS A 92 2.84 2.87 1.64
C CYS A 92 3.00 3.40 3.07
N SER A 93 4.24 3.54 3.58
CA SER A 93 4.49 4.07 4.92
C SER A 93 4.10 5.55 5.03
N ILE A 94 4.36 6.37 4.02
CA ILE A 94 3.88 7.77 3.96
C ILE A 94 2.35 7.80 4.00
N ASN A 95 1.68 6.91 3.28
CA ASN A 95 0.23 6.82 3.29
C ASN A 95 -0.36 6.38 4.65
N ILE A 96 0.40 5.76 5.55
CA ILE A 96 -0.01 5.56 6.94
C ILE A 96 -0.30 6.92 7.60
N PHE A 97 0.62 7.87 7.47
CA PHE A 97 0.45 9.22 8.02
C PHE A 97 -0.70 9.97 7.34
N VAL A 98 -0.89 9.79 6.03
CA VAL A 98 -2.06 10.36 5.33
C VAL A 98 -3.36 9.76 5.86
N CYS A 99 -3.42 8.46 6.18
CA CYS A 99 -4.58 7.84 6.84
C CYS A 99 -4.86 8.49 8.20
N VAL A 100 -3.82 8.71 9.01
CA VAL A 100 -3.95 9.40 10.30
C VAL A 100 -4.51 10.81 10.11
N ILE A 101 -3.91 11.62 9.25
CA ILE A 101 -4.37 12.98 8.96
C ILE A 101 -5.82 12.98 8.46
N ASN A 102 -6.17 12.06 7.56
CA ASN A 102 -7.53 11.95 7.02
C ASN A 102 -8.54 11.54 8.10
N SER A 103 -8.17 10.69 9.05
CA SER A 103 -9.07 10.29 10.13
C SER A 103 -9.49 11.46 11.02
N PHE A 104 -8.67 12.51 11.15
CA PHE A 104 -8.99 13.72 11.89
C PHE A 104 -9.66 14.79 11.02
N LYS A 105 -9.15 15.03 9.81
CA LYS A 105 -9.58 16.16 8.96
C LYS A 105 -10.71 15.82 8.00
N ARG A 106 -10.79 14.57 7.55
CA ARG A 106 -11.75 14.09 6.52
C ARG A 106 -11.85 15.01 5.29
N ASP A 107 -10.75 15.62 4.91
CA ASP A 107 -10.74 16.50 3.75
C ASP A 107 -10.71 15.71 2.42
N LYS A 108 -11.13 16.40 1.37
CA LYS A 108 -11.25 15.78 0.05
C LYS A 108 -9.91 15.44 -0.60
N LEU A 109 -8.84 16.17 -0.28
CA LEU A 109 -7.54 15.94 -0.89
C LEU A 109 -6.85 14.72 -0.29
N THR A 110 -6.80 14.60 1.04
CA THR A 110 -6.24 13.40 1.70
C THR A 110 -7.05 12.15 1.35
N SER A 111 -8.38 12.25 1.26
CA SER A 111 -9.23 11.15 0.78
C SER A 111 -8.91 10.76 -0.66
N GLU A 112 -8.61 11.72 -1.53
CA GLU A 112 -8.21 11.48 -2.91
C GLU A 112 -6.83 10.82 -3.00
N ILE A 113 -5.85 11.28 -2.21
CA ILE A 113 -4.52 10.67 -2.11
C ILE A 113 -4.66 9.19 -1.72
N LEU A 114 -5.42 8.90 -0.65
CA LEU A 114 -5.65 7.52 -0.21
C LEU A 114 -6.33 6.68 -1.30
N TYR A 115 -7.34 7.21 -2.00
CA TYR A 115 -7.98 6.47 -3.07
C TYR A 115 -7.05 6.23 -4.25
N ALA A 116 -6.37 7.29 -4.72
CA ALA A 116 -5.54 7.24 -5.92
C ALA A 116 -4.27 6.39 -5.74
N LEU A 117 -3.71 6.33 -4.53
CA LEU A 117 -2.42 5.68 -4.26
C LEU A 117 -2.56 4.37 -3.48
N CYS A 118 -3.37 4.35 -2.40
CA CYS A 118 -3.49 3.14 -1.58
C CYS A 118 -4.25 2.02 -2.31
N VAL A 119 -5.29 2.35 -3.11
CA VAL A 119 -6.02 1.28 -3.81
C VAL A 119 -5.11 0.50 -4.75
N PRO A 120 -4.41 1.13 -5.71
CA PRO A 120 -3.55 0.39 -6.63
C PRO A 120 -2.28 -0.13 -5.94
N GLY A 121 -1.64 0.67 -5.08
CA GLY A 121 -0.38 0.30 -4.44
C GLY A 121 -0.53 -0.86 -3.47
N ALA A 122 -1.51 -0.80 -2.56
CA ALA A 122 -1.76 -1.88 -1.61
C ALA A 122 -2.32 -3.14 -2.28
N ALA A 123 -3.17 -3.00 -3.31
CA ALA A 123 -3.62 -4.14 -4.08
C ALA A 123 -2.45 -4.85 -4.79
N LEU A 124 -1.56 -4.08 -5.42
CA LEU A 124 -0.36 -4.64 -6.07
C LEU A 124 0.55 -5.33 -5.05
N ALA A 125 0.76 -4.74 -3.87
CA ALA A 125 1.61 -5.32 -2.84
C ALA A 125 1.03 -6.60 -2.23
N LEU A 126 -0.30 -6.72 -2.14
CA LEU A 126 -0.96 -7.96 -1.70
C LEU A 126 -0.95 -9.04 -2.78
N LEU A 127 -1.03 -8.67 -4.06
CA LEU A 127 -0.96 -9.60 -5.19
C LEU A 127 0.48 -10.03 -5.51
N MET A 128 1.45 -9.16 -5.24
CA MET A 128 2.87 -9.38 -5.52
C MET A 128 3.70 -9.00 -4.29
N PRO A 129 3.64 -9.80 -3.20
CA PRO A 129 4.34 -9.50 -1.95
C PRO A 129 5.85 -9.35 -2.17
N THR A 130 6.43 -8.36 -1.51
CA THR A 130 7.86 -8.04 -1.62
C THR A 130 8.77 -9.11 -0.98
N TRP A 131 8.21 -9.94 -0.10
CA TRP A 131 8.92 -10.96 0.67
C TRP A 131 8.51 -12.39 0.31
N PRO A 132 8.49 -12.80 -0.98
CA PRO A 132 7.94 -14.10 -1.40
C PRO A 132 8.78 -15.29 -0.91
N ASN A 133 10.04 -15.05 -0.55
CA ASN A 133 10.97 -16.06 -0.07
C ASN A 133 10.97 -16.22 1.45
N LEU A 134 10.28 -15.35 2.20
CA LEU A 134 10.15 -15.51 3.64
C LEU A 134 8.95 -16.40 3.98
N PRO A 135 8.99 -17.10 5.11
CA PRO A 135 7.83 -17.83 5.62
C PRO A 135 6.64 -16.89 5.80
N PHE A 136 5.42 -17.41 5.57
CA PHE A 136 4.20 -16.60 5.74
C PHE A 136 4.08 -15.99 7.15
N LEU A 137 4.42 -16.79 8.19
CA LEU A 137 4.39 -16.32 9.59
C LEU A 137 5.64 -15.57 10.04
N ASN A 138 6.47 -15.13 9.11
CA ASN A 138 7.59 -14.26 9.42
C ASN A 138 7.10 -12.85 9.78
N PHE A 139 7.76 -12.17 10.74
CA PHE A 139 7.32 -10.87 11.22
C PHE A 139 7.27 -9.79 10.13
N MET A 140 8.20 -9.81 9.16
CA MET A 140 8.18 -8.88 8.03
C MET A 140 7.06 -9.19 7.03
N SER A 141 6.75 -10.47 6.82
CA SER A 141 5.60 -10.87 5.99
C SER A 141 4.28 -10.48 6.64
N ILE A 142 4.15 -10.68 7.96
CA ILE A 142 2.97 -10.27 8.73
C ILE A 142 2.80 -8.75 8.65
N HIS A 143 3.86 -7.97 8.96
CA HIS A 143 3.83 -6.51 8.85
C HIS A 143 3.43 -6.06 7.44
N SER A 144 4.08 -6.57 6.41
CA SER A 144 3.79 -6.18 5.03
C SER A 144 2.32 -6.46 4.67
N ASN A 145 1.79 -7.62 5.02
CA ASN A 145 0.40 -7.97 4.72
C ASN A 145 -0.60 -7.13 5.52
N SER A 146 -0.39 -6.96 6.84
CA SER A 146 -1.31 -6.19 7.71
C SER A 146 -1.39 -4.73 7.29
N VAL A 147 -0.25 -4.07 7.07
CA VAL A 147 -0.22 -2.68 6.58
C VAL A 147 -0.98 -2.53 5.26
N HIS A 148 -0.73 -3.41 4.28
CA HIS A 148 -1.38 -3.28 2.98
C HIS A 148 -2.88 -3.62 3.02
N VAL A 149 -3.32 -4.54 3.87
CA VAL A 149 -4.75 -4.79 4.12
C VAL A 149 -5.41 -3.55 4.72
N LEU A 150 -4.81 -2.93 5.74
CA LEU A 150 -5.34 -1.73 6.39
C LEU A 150 -5.33 -0.52 5.44
N LEU A 151 -4.27 -0.34 4.65
CA LEU A 151 -4.19 0.72 3.64
C LEU A 151 -5.21 0.51 2.52
N LEU A 152 -5.45 -0.72 2.07
CA LEU A 152 -6.47 -1.01 1.07
C LEU A 152 -7.89 -0.83 1.62
N MET A 153 -8.11 -1.11 2.90
CA MET A 153 -9.39 -0.92 3.57
C MET A 153 -9.75 0.56 3.72
N SER A 154 -8.81 1.42 4.07
CA SER A 154 -9.04 2.83 4.37
C SER A 154 -9.82 3.58 3.28
N PRO A 155 -9.41 3.63 1.99
CA PRO A 155 -10.17 4.31 0.94
C PRO A 155 -11.53 3.67 0.67
N ARG A 156 -11.69 2.37 0.91
CA ARG A 156 -12.98 1.68 0.76
C ARG A 156 -13.99 2.10 1.83
N LEU A 157 -13.52 2.30 3.06
CA LEU A 157 -14.35 2.87 4.14
C LEU A 157 -14.75 4.31 3.82
N LEU A 158 -13.85 5.12 3.24
CA LEU A 158 -14.18 6.46 2.79
C LEU A 158 -15.27 6.46 1.71
N LEU A 159 -15.18 5.56 0.73
CA LEU A 159 -16.23 5.38 -0.29
C LEU A 159 -17.56 4.98 0.35
N ALA A 160 -17.53 4.05 1.31
CA ALA A 160 -18.70 3.63 2.09
C ALA A 160 -19.28 4.80 2.91
N GLY A 161 -18.42 5.68 3.42
CA GLY A 161 -18.81 6.91 4.14
C GLY A 161 -19.29 8.07 3.27
N GLY A 162 -19.39 7.87 1.94
CA GLY A 162 -19.92 8.88 1.03
C GLY A 162 -18.88 9.67 0.25
N PHE A 163 -17.58 9.45 0.46
CA PHE A 163 -16.55 10.03 -0.41
C PHE A 163 -16.76 9.60 -1.86
N ARG A 164 -16.56 10.52 -2.78
CA ARG A 164 -16.63 10.25 -4.23
C ARG A 164 -15.36 10.79 -4.89
N PRO A 165 -14.56 9.90 -5.53
CA PRO A 165 -13.36 10.27 -6.26
C PRO A 165 -13.66 11.26 -7.38
N ASP A 166 -12.77 12.23 -7.57
CA ASP A 166 -12.87 13.22 -8.65
C ASP A 166 -11.51 13.36 -9.35
N PHE A 167 -11.43 12.91 -10.60
CA PHE A 167 -10.20 12.95 -11.41
C PHE A 167 -9.59 14.35 -11.53
N ARG A 168 -10.37 15.43 -11.31
CA ARG A 168 -9.88 16.80 -11.31
C ARG A 168 -8.87 17.11 -10.20
N ARG A 169 -8.80 16.25 -9.16
CA ARG A 169 -7.81 16.35 -8.08
C ARG A 169 -6.52 15.61 -8.36
N LEU A 170 -6.50 14.71 -9.38
CA LEU A 170 -5.32 13.93 -9.73
C LEU A 170 -4.07 14.76 -10.02
N PRO A 171 -4.14 15.92 -10.70
CA PRO A 171 -2.95 16.77 -10.87
C PRO A 171 -2.31 17.19 -9.54
N LYS A 172 -3.13 17.48 -8.51
CA LYS A 172 -2.61 17.81 -7.17
C LYS A 172 -1.99 16.59 -6.48
N VAL A 173 -2.62 15.41 -6.60
CA VAL A 173 -2.06 14.15 -6.09
C VAL A 173 -0.71 13.85 -6.75
N LEU A 174 -0.65 13.97 -8.09
CA LEU A 174 0.60 13.76 -8.83
C LEU A 174 1.70 14.74 -8.40
N ALA A 175 1.36 16.03 -8.25
CA ALA A 175 2.31 17.05 -7.80
C ALA A 175 2.88 16.71 -6.40
N ILE A 176 2.04 16.24 -5.47
CA ILE A 176 2.48 15.82 -4.13
C ILE A 176 3.46 14.64 -4.24
N VAL A 177 3.10 13.60 -4.99
CA VAL A 177 3.99 12.42 -5.19
C VAL A 177 5.31 12.82 -5.84
N LEU A 178 5.29 13.69 -6.84
CA LEU A 178 6.53 14.17 -7.48
C LEU A 178 7.39 14.98 -6.50
N CYS A 179 6.77 15.83 -5.66
CA CYS A 179 7.48 16.55 -4.61
C CYS A 179 8.12 15.61 -3.56
N GLU A 180 7.50 14.46 -3.28
CA GLU A 180 8.06 13.43 -2.41
C GLU A 180 9.16 12.63 -3.12
N CYS A 181 8.99 12.29 -4.40
CA CYS A 181 9.96 11.53 -5.17
C CYS A 181 11.33 12.21 -5.28
N VAL A 182 11.37 13.54 -5.43
CA VAL A 182 12.64 14.27 -5.61
C VAL A 182 13.59 14.10 -4.42
N PRO A 183 13.21 14.44 -3.16
CA PRO A 183 14.12 14.25 -2.03
C PRO A 183 14.41 12.76 -1.78
N VAL A 184 13.43 11.88 -1.98
CA VAL A 184 13.61 10.43 -1.81
C VAL A 184 14.61 9.86 -2.82
N PHE A 185 14.62 10.35 -4.06
CA PHE A 185 15.61 9.93 -5.06
C PHE A 185 17.06 10.21 -4.60
N PHE A 186 17.31 11.40 -4.07
CA PHE A 186 18.65 11.73 -3.54
C PHE A 186 18.97 10.94 -2.27
N LEU A 187 17.99 10.77 -1.39
CA LEU A 187 18.17 10.01 -0.16
C LEU A 187 18.52 8.54 -0.44
N ASN A 188 17.90 7.92 -1.44
CA ASN A 188 18.24 6.58 -1.89
C ASN A 188 19.71 6.45 -2.32
N LYS A 189 20.30 7.50 -2.92
CA LYS A 189 21.71 7.50 -3.32
C LYS A 189 22.65 7.63 -2.13
N VAL A 190 22.24 8.38 -1.10
CA VAL A 190 23.05 8.61 0.12
C VAL A 190 23.00 7.41 1.04
N LEU A 191 21.83 6.78 1.21
CA LEU A 191 21.60 5.69 2.17
C LEU A 191 21.73 4.30 1.55
N ASP A 192 21.94 4.21 0.23
CA ASP A 192 21.89 2.94 -0.53
C ASP A 192 20.57 2.18 -0.32
N THR A 193 19.46 2.93 -0.38
CA THR A 193 18.10 2.41 -0.20
C THR A 193 17.32 2.39 -1.51
N ASN A 194 16.09 1.83 -1.48
CA ASN A 194 15.24 1.73 -2.66
C ASN A 194 13.80 2.21 -2.40
N PHE A 195 13.65 3.29 -1.63
CA PHE A 195 12.35 3.90 -1.39
C PHE A 195 11.67 4.26 -2.71
N PHE A 196 10.34 4.07 -2.79
CA PHE A 196 9.52 4.24 -4.00
C PHE A 196 9.97 3.36 -5.18
N PHE A 197 10.86 2.40 -4.95
CA PHE A 197 11.49 1.60 -6.02
C PHE A 197 12.19 2.46 -7.08
N LEU A 198 12.80 3.59 -6.69
CA LEU A 198 13.48 4.50 -7.61
C LEU A 198 14.93 4.06 -7.92
N ASN A 199 15.50 3.14 -7.12
CA ASN A 199 16.89 2.70 -7.23
C ASN A 199 17.04 1.25 -7.76
N GLY A 200 15.92 0.51 -7.88
CA GLY A 200 15.93 -0.87 -8.37
C GLY A 200 14.55 -1.49 -8.39
N THR A 201 14.35 -2.48 -9.24
CA THR A 201 13.05 -3.16 -9.45
C THR A 201 12.63 -4.08 -8.29
N ALA A 202 13.51 -4.36 -7.33
CA ALA A 202 13.30 -5.28 -6.21
C ALA A 202 12.68 -6.65 -6.63
N GLY A 203 12.94 -7.08 -7.86
CA GLY A 203 12.38 -8.32 -8.39
C GLY A 203 10.93 -8.25 -8.86
N ASN A 204 10.24 -7.11 -8.67
CA ASN A 204 8.83 -6.94 -9.06
C ASN A 204 8.63 -7.10 -10.57
N PRO A 205 7.72 -7.98 -11.04
CA PRO A 205 7.50 -8.24 -12.46
C PRO A 205 7.09 -7.02 -13.26
N VAL A 206 6.22 -6.16 -12.71
CA VAL A 206 5.76 -4.93 -13.38
C VAL A 206 6.92 -3.96 -13.59
N LEU A 207 7.77 -3.79 -12.57
CA LEU A 207 8.95 -2.91 -12.67
C LEU A 207 10.01 -3.48 -13.61
N LYS A 208 10.15 -4.81 -13.70
CA LYS A 208 11.01 -5.45 -14.72
C LYS A 208 10.53 -5.18 -16.13
N ILE A 209 9.22 -5.17 -16.38
CA ILE A 209 8.66 -4.80 -17.69
C ILE A 209 9.00 -3.34 -17.99
N LEU A 210 8.81 -2.43 -17.04
CA LEU A 210 9.20 -1.02 -17.24
C LEU A 210 10.71 -0.89 -17.51
N ALA A 211 11.55 -1.64 -16.81
CA ALA A 211 12.99 -1.65 -17.02
C ALA A 211 13.40 -2.22 -18.40
N SER A 212 12.62 -3.13 -18.97
CA SER A 212 12.84 -3.63 -20.33
C SER A 212 12.48 -2.59 -21.41
N ILE A 213 11.53 -1.68 -21.12
CA ILE A 213 11.07 -0.64 -22.06
C ILE A 213 11.93 0.63 -21.95
N PHE A 214 12.18 1.11 -20.74
CA PHE A 214 12.83 2.40 -20.48
C PHE A 214 14.31 2.28 -20.10
N GLY A 215 14.83 1.06 -19.96
CA GLY A 215 16.19 0.80 -19.47
C GLY A 215 16.24 0.76 -17.93
N LYS A 216 17.32 0.13 -17.42
CA LYS A 216 17.48 -0.13 -15.97
C LYS A 216 17.62 1.15 -15.13
N ASP A 217 18.19 2.21 -15.72
CA ASP A 217 18.47 3.46 -15.01
C ASP A 217 17.31 4.46 -15.04
N PHE A 218 16.37 4.30 -16.00
CA PHE A 218 15.29 5.25 -16.26
C PHE A 218 13.89 4.63 -16.20
N TYR A 219 13.74 3.37 -15.75
CA TYR A 219 12.45 2.67 -15.70
C TYR A 219 11.39 3.39 -14.87
N PHE A 220 11.80 4.18 -13.86
CA PHE A 220 10.89 4.97 -13.03
C PHE A 220 10.12 6.05 -13.82
N ILE A 221 10.63 6.48 -14.99
CA ILE A 221 9.88 7.35 -15.91
C ILE A 221 8.57 6.68 -16.35
N GLY A 222 8.60 5.34 -16.48
CA GLY A 222 7.43 4.54 -16.79
C GLY A 222 6.35 4.52 -15.71
N PHE A 223 6.63 5.02 -14.49
CA PHE A 223 5.61 5.13 -13.44
C PHE A 223 4.51 6.14 -13.79
N ILE A 224 4.85 7.21 -14.53
CA ILE A 224 3.88 8.23 -14.93
C ILE A 224 2.83 7.65 -15.89
N PRO A 225 3.19 7.04 -17.04
CA PRO A 225 2.20 6.41 -17.91
C PRO A 225 1.49 5.23 -17.25
N LEU A 226 2.17 4.42 -16.44
CA LEU A 226 1.55 3.34 -15.69
C LEU A 226 0.45 3.87 -14.76
N LEU A 227 0.78 4.92 -13.99
CA LEU A 227 -0.16 5.53 -13.05
C LEU A 227 -1.35 6.17 -13.80
N ALA A 228 -1.11 6.80 -14.95
CA ALA A 228 -2.17 7.37 -15.79
C ALA A 228 -3.15 6.28 -16.28
N VAL A 229 -2.65 5.12 -16.71
CA VAL A 229 -3.49 3.97 -17.12
C VAL A 229 -4.29 3.44 -15.94
N VAL A 230 -3.66 3.23 -14.79
CA VAL A 230 -4.34 2.74 -13.58
C VAL A 230 -5.42 3.72 -13.15
N TRP A 231 -5.11 5.01 -13.08
CA TRP A 231 -6.09 6.04 -12.73
C TRP A 231 -7.22 6.14 -13.74
N PHE A 232 -6.95 6.00 -15.03
CA PHE A 232 -8.01 5.95 -16.04
C PHE A 232 -9.04 4.88 -15.68
N PHE A 233 -8.64 3.64 -15.45
CA PHE A 233 -9.56 2.57 -15.10
C PHE A 233 -10.26 2.79 -13.75
N MET A 234 -9.59 3.35 -12.76
CA MET A 234 -10.15 3.62 -11.44
C MET A 234 -11.19 4.75 -11.45
N TYR A 235 -10.98 5.80 -12.25
CA TYR A 235 -11.82 7.01 -12.23
C TYR A 235 -12.89 7.02 -13.32
N PHE A 236 -12.71 6.28 -14.39
CA PHE A 236 -13.68 6.21 -15.50
C PHE A 236 -15.11 5.82 -15.06
N PRO A 237 -15.29 4.83 -14.18
CA PRO A 237 -16.65 4.49 -13.68
C PRO A 237 -17.31 5.67 -12.92
N TRP A 238 -16.53 6.41 -12.13
CA TRP A 238 -17.02 7.58 -11.40
C TRP A 238 -17.42 8.73 -12.32
N TYR A 239 -16.63 8.95 -13.37
CA TYR A 239 -16.97 9.92 -14.41
C TYR A 239 -18.29 9.58 -15.09
N LEU A 240 -18.50 8.33 -15.50
CA LEU A 240 -19.75 7.88 -16.12
C LEU A 240 -20.95 8.00 -15.16
N ALA A 241 -20.79 7.61 -13.90
CA ALA A 241 -21.84 7.72 -12.89
C ALA A 241 -22.27 9.18 -12.67
N LYS A 242 -21.30 10.12 -12.64
CA LYS A 242 -21.57 11.55 -12.50
C LYS A 242 -22.31 12.10 -13.71
N LYS A 243 -21.92 11.70 -14.94
CA LYS A 243 -22.57 12.13 -16.20
C LYS A 243 -24.02 11.63 -16.28
N LYS A 244 -24.27 10.39 -15.84
CA LYS A 244 -25.63 9.81 -15.82
C LYS A 244 -26.56 10.60 -14.86
N LYS A 245 -26.09 10.91 -13.64
CA LYS A 245 -26.88 11.71 -12.68
C LYS A 245 -27.22 13.11 -13.20
N ALA A 246 -26.29 13.78 -13.86
CA ALA A 246 -26.53 15.10 -14.45
C ALA A 246 -27.60 15.07 -15.55
N LYS A 247 -27.74 13.98 -16.30
CA LYS A 247 -28.78 13.81 -17.33
C LYS A 247 -30.17 13.49 -16.75
N THR A 248 -30.25 12.91 -15.55
CA THR A 248 -31.53 12.51 -14.94
C THR A 248 -32.13 13.64 -14.08
N SER A 249 -31.38 14.71 -13.83
CA SER A 249 -31.79 15.90 -13.06
C SER A 249 -32.20 17.07 -13.96
N VAL A 250 -32.29 16.88 -15.25
CA VAL A 250 -32.88 17.78 -16.28
C VAL A 250 -34.17 17.17 -16.78
#